data_cfd97c5b240e24d3a61e9e5efe1edee0
#
_entry.id   cfd97c5b240e24d3a61e9e5efe1edee0
#
_cell.length_a   1.000
_cell.length_b   1.000
_cell.length_c   1.000
_cell.angle_alpha   90.00
_cell.angle_beta   90.00
_cell.angle_gamma   90.00
#
_symmetry.space_group_name_H-M   'P 1'
#
loop_
_entity.id
_entity.type
_entity.pdbx_description
1 polymer ?
#
loop_
_entity_poly.entity_id
_entity_poly.type
_entity_poly.pdbx_seq_one_letter_code
_entity_poly.pdbx_strand_id
1 'polypeptide(L)'
;MSEIITVGLDLAKNVFQVHGADGTGRAVLRKRLRRAKVLEFFSKLPSCVVAMEACDGAHFWGREIGKLGHDVRLIPPAYVKPFVKR
;
A
#
# COMPACT_ATOMS: atom_id res chain seq x y z
N MET A 1 -21.32 2.87 -2.85
CA MET A 1 -19.96 3.37 -3.07
C MET A 1 -18.95 2.47 -2.39
N SER A 2 -17.94 2.08 -3.12
CA SER A 2 -16.95 1.16 -2.59
C SER A 2 -15.97 1.89 -1.69
N GLU A 3 -15.61 1.23 -0.61
CA GLU A 3 -14.66 1.74 0.35
C GLU A 3 -13.39 0.92 0.27
N ILE A 4 -12.24 1.58 0.25
CA ILE A 4 -10.98 0.87 0.20
C ILE A 4 -10.70 0.25 1.55
N ILE A 5 -10.57 -1.07 1.58
CA ILE A 5 -10.29 -1.82 2.80
C ILE A 5 -8.83 -2.23 2.84
N THR A 6 -8.27 -2.57 1.70
CA THR A 6 -6.90 -3.04 1.62
C THR A 6 -6.16 -2.31 0.52
N VAL A 7 -4.92 -1.93 0.79
CA VAL A 7 -4.05 -1.30 -0.19
C VAL A 7 -2.79 -2.13 -0.31
N GLY A 8 -2.45 -2.49 -1.55
CA GLY A 8 -1.15 -3.07 -1.83
C GLY A 8 -0.23 -1.95 -2.30
N LEU A 9 0.90 -1.80 -1.65
CA LEU A 9 1.86 -0.76 -1.98
C LEU A 9 3.12 -1.39 -2.51
N ASP A 10 3.46 -1.07 -3.74
CA ASP A 10 4.65 -1.57 -4.40
C ASP A 10 5.72 -0.49 -4.35
N LEU A 11 6.74 -0.71 -3.54
CA LEU A 11 7.80 0.27 -3.34
C LEU A 11 8.80 0.20 -4.49
N ALA A 12 9.08 1.35 -5.05
CA ALA A 12 10.09 1.46 -6.08
C ALA A 12 10.99 2.65 -5.74
N LYS A 13 11.94 2.91 -6.61
CA LYS A 13 12.93 3.92 -6.31
C LYS A 13 12.33 5.31 -6.21
N ASN A 14 11.56 5.71 -7.21
CA ASN A 14 11.01 7.06 -7.27
C ASN A 14 9.50 7.12 -7.32
N VAL A 15 8.89 6.07 -7.85
CA VAL A 15 7.45 6.04 -8.05
C VAL A 15 6.92 4.77 -7.41
N PHE A 16 5.95 4.93 -6.54
CA PHE A 16 5.31 3.81 -5.86
C PHE A 16 3.98 3.52 -6.54
N GLN A 17 3.61 2.25 -6.61
CA GLN A 17 2.33 1.86 -7.16
C GLN A 17 1.37 1.46 -6.06
N VAL A 18 0.15 1.97 -6.15
CA VAL A 18 -0.88 1.75 -5.16
C VAL A 18 -2.03 1.00 -5.80
N HIS A 19 -2.41 -0.11 -5.19
CA HIS A 19 -3.54 -0.92 -5.64
C HIS A 19 -4.52 -1.04 -4.48
N GLY A 20 -5.67 -0.38 -4.60
CA GLY A 20 -6.68 -0.42 -3.55
C GLY A 20 -7.80 -1.39 -3.89
N ALA A 21 -8.27 -2.11 -2.88
CA ALA A 21 -9.36 -3.07 -3.05
C ALA A 21 -10.42 -2.81 -1.99
N ASP A 22 -11.69 -3.09 -2.35
CA ASP A 22 -12.79 -2.98 -1.40
C ASP A 22 -12.95 -4.28 -0.61
N GLY A 23 -14.00 -4.33 0.21
CA GLY A 23 -14.23 -5.47 1.08
C GLY A 23 -14.49 -6.78 0.36
N THR A 24 -14.81 -6.73 -0.93
CA THR A 24 -15.02 -7.94 -1.72
C THR A 24 -13.76 -8.39 -2.44
N GLY A 25 -12.67 -7.64 -2.29
CA GLY A 25 -11.42 -7.92 -2.99
C GLY A 25 -11.36 -7.34 -4.37
N ARG A 26 -12.36 -6.55 -4.76
CA ARG A 26 -12.41 -5.94 -6.07
C ARG A 26 -11.48 -4.73 -6.13
N ALA A 27 -10.69 -4.65 -7.20
CA ALA A 27 -9.81 -3.51 -7.40
C ALA A 27 -10.63 -2.27 -7.69
N VAL A 28 -10.49 -1.25 -6.85
CA VAL A 28 -11.24 -0.01 -7.01
C VAL A 28 -10.33 1.20 -7.18
N LEU A 29 -9.02 1.00 -7.01
CA LEU A 29 -8.08 2.09 -7.16
C LEU A 29 -6.77 1.57 -7.68
N ARG A 30 -6.21 2.30 -8.66
CA ARG A 30 -4.89 2.00 -9.18
C ARG A 30 -4.22 3.34 -9.41
N LYS A 31 -3.10 3.55 -8.75
CA LYS A 31 -2.48 4.87 -8.79
C LYS A 31 -0.97 4.77 -8.69
N ARG A 32 -0.30 5.68 -9.33
CA ARG A 32 1.14 5.83 -9.20
C ARG A 32 1.40 7.09 -8.41
N LEU A 33 2.27 7.00 -7.42
CA LEU A 33 2.58 8.13 -6.57
C LEU A 33 4.08 8.36 -6.56
N ARG A 34 4.46 9.61 -6.68
CA ARG A 34 5.83 9.96 -6.46
C ARG A 34 6.13 9.78 -4.98
N ARG A 35 7.37 9.43 -4.69
CA ARG A 35 7.81 9.17 -3.33
C ARG A 35 7.38 10.30 -2.37
N ALA A 36 7.50 11.55 -2.80
CA ALA A 36 7.17 12.70 -1.97
C ALA A 36 5.68 12.84 -1.68
N LYS A 37 4.84 12.13 -2.41
CA LYS A 37 3.38 12.25 -2.25
C LYS A 37 2.76 11.08 -1.51
N VAL A 38 3.54 10.08 -1.14
CA VAL A 38 3.00 8.86 -0.55
C VAL A 38 2.32 9.14 0.78
N LEU A 39 2.97 9.83 1.67
CA LEU A 39 2.39 10.07 3.00
C LEU A 39 1.19 10.99 2.93
N GLU A 40 1.20 11.94 2.02
CA GLU A 40 0.06 12.80 1.82
C GLU A 40 -1.16 11.99 1.38
N PHE A 41 -0.95 11.06 0.46
CA PHE A 41 -2.02 10.21 -0.02
C PHE A 41 -2.63 9.40 1.13
N PHE A 42 -1.79 8.75 1.92
CA PHE A 42 -2.28 7.92 3.02
C PHE A 42 -2.87 8.73 4.16
N SER A 43 -2.45 9.98 4.30
CA SER A 43 -3.03 10.83 5.34
C SER A 43 -4.48 11.18 5.06
N LYS A 44 -4.87 11.15 3.78
CA LYS A 44 -6.23 11.48 3.38
C LYS A 44 -7.10 10.24 3.21
N LEU A 45 -6.52 9.06 3.28
CA LEU A 45 -7.24 7.83 3.08
C LEU A 45 -7.79 7.32 4.40
N PRO A 46 -9.05 6.88 4.46
CA PRO A 46 -9.56 6.28 5.67
C PRO A 46 -8.73 5.07 6.08
N SER A 47 -8.69 4.80 7.36
CA SER A 47 -7.89 3.71 7.91
C SER A 47 -8.15 2.40 7.16
N CYS A 48 -7.08 1.73 6.76
CA CYS A 48 -7.20 0.49 6.01
C CYS A 48 -5.96 -0.36 6.25
N VAL A 49 -5.99 -1.58 5.72
CA VAL A 49 -4.83 -2.47 5.76
C VAL A 49 -3.92 -2.10 4.61
N VAL A 50 -2.64 -1.87 4.91
CA VAL A 50 -1.66 -1.56 3.88
C VAL A 50 -0.62 -2.67 3.86
N ALA A 51 -0.58 -3.42 2.77
CA ALA A 51 0.36 -4.52 2.61
C ALA A 51 1.47 -4.10 1.68
N MET A 52 2.71 -4.42 2.05
CA MET A 52 3.84 -4.13 1.21
C MET A 52 4.89 -5.22 1.37
N GLU A 53 5.70 -5.40 0.33
CA GLU A 53 6.75 -6.39 0.35
C GLU A 53 7.85 -5.98 1.31
N ALA A 54 8.30 -6.91 2.14
CA ALA A 54 9.38 -6.65 3.08
C ALA A 54 10.69 -6.51 2.29
N CYS A 55 11.21 -5.30 2.25
CA CYS A 55 12.43 -5.00 1.52
C CYS A 55 13.10 -3.80 2.17
N ASP A 56 14.23 -3.39 1.62
CA ASP A 56 14.92 -2.21 2.11
C ASP A 56 13.98 -1.01 2.04
N GLY A 57 13.90 -0.28 3.11
CA GLY A 57 13.03 0.88 3.18
C GLY A 57 11.61 0.58 3.59
N ALA A 58 11.18 -0.69 3.53
CA ALA A 58 9.81 -1.03 3.91
C ALA A 58 9.53 -0.69 5.37
N HIS A 59 10.52 -0.85 6.23
CA HIS A 59 10.32 -0.54 7.65
C HIS A 59 10.07 0.93 7.88
N PHE A 60 10.79 1.78 7.15
CA PHE A 60 10.57 3.22 7.25
C PHE A 60 9.14 3.57 6.82
N TRP A 61 8.75 3.11 5.63
CA TRP A 61 7.44 3.44 5.10
C TRP A 61 6.33 2.83 5.94
N GLY A 62 6.54 1.60 6.43
CA GLY A 62 5.57 0.96 7.29
C GLY A 62 5.33 1.75 8.57
N ARG A 63 6.42 2.25 9.17
CA ARG A 63 6.31 3.03 10.38
C ARG A 63 5.58 4.35 10.11
N GLU A 64 5.95 5.04 9.05
CA GLU A 64 5.36 6.34 8.76
C GLU A 64 3.89 6.21 8.36
N ILE A 65 3.56 5.21 7.56
CA ILE A 65 2.17 4.98 7.17
C ILE A 65 1.35 4.53 8.38
N GLY A 66 1.96 3.72 9.24
CA GLY A 66 1.29 3.29 10.46
C GLY A 66 0.94 4.43 11.39
N LYS A 67 1.79 5.45 11.43
CA LYS A 67 1.51 6.63 12.26
C LYS A 67 0.27 7.37 11.80
N LEU A 68 -0.12 7.19 10.55
CA LEU A 68 -1.31 7.82 10.01
C LEU A 68 -2.58 7.04 10.33
N GLY A 69 -2.46 5.95 11.08
CA GLY A 69 -3.61 5.19 11.53
C GLY A 69 -3.92 3.96 10.71
N HIS A 70 -3.04 3.58 9.78
CA HIS A 70 -3.26 2.39 8.96
C HIS A 70 -2.64 1.15 9.60
N ASP A 71 -3.23 0.00 9.29
CA ASP A 71 -2.72 -1.30 9.73
C ASP A 71 -1.73 -1.80 8.69
N VAL A 72 -0.45 -1.58 8.93
CA VAL A 72 0.58 -1.92 7.97
C VAL A 72 1.06 -3.34 8.17
N ARG A 73 1.17 -4.09 7.08
CA ARG A 73 1.65 -5.46 7.11
C ARG A 73 2.77 -5.65 6.11
N LEU A 74 3.91 -6.12 6.59
CA LEU A 74 5.03 -6.42 5.72
C LEU A 74 4.95 -7.89 5.34
N ILE A 75 4.98 -8.16 4.05
CA ILE A 75 4.80 -9.49 3.52
C ILE A 75 6.10 -9.97 2.90
N PRO A 76 6.57 -11.19 3.23
CA PRO A 76 7.78 -11.72 2.59
C PRO A 76 7.60 -11.77 1.08
N PRO A 77 8.68 -11.54 0.31
CA PRO A 77 8.57 -11.51 -1.15
C PRO A 77 7.93 -12.74 -1.75
N ALA A 78 8.13 -13.90 -1.15
CA ALA A 78 7.56 -15.14 -1.66
C ALA A 78 6.04 -15.12 -1.64
N TYR A 79 5.45 -14.36 -0.73
CA TYR A 79 4.00 -14.29 -0.61
C TYR A 79 3.40 -13.15 -1.41
N VAL A 80 4.21 -12.17 -1.77
CA VAL A 80 3.72 -11.03 -2.54
C VAL A 80 3.59 -11.38 -4.02
N LYS A 81 4.53 -12.17 -4.53
CA LYS A 81 4.56 -12.52 -5.95
C LYS A 81 3.24 -13.05 -6.50
N PRO A 82 2.53 -13.94 -5.79
CA PRO A 82 1.27 -14.44 -6.33
C PRO A 82 0.20 -13.36 -6.50
N PHE A 83 0.32 -12.26 -5.78
CA PHE A 83 -0.66 -11.18 -5.84
C PHE A 83 -0.29 -10.10 -6.83
N VAL A 84 0.95 -10.11 -7.30
CA VAL A 84 1.42 -9.10 -8.25
C VAL A 84 1.39 -9.72 -9.64
N LYS A 85 0.32 -9.48 -10.35
CA LYS A 85 0.19 -10.02 -11.71
C LYS A 85 0.96 -9.17 -12.69
N ARG A 86 1.57 -9.85 -13.61
CA ARG A 86 2.32 -9.19 -14.68
C ARG A 86 1.41 -8.91 -15.85
#